data_825e06b80694c23ae97ed980c1080b4c
#
_entry.id   825e06b80694c23ae97ed980c1080b4c
#
_cell.length_a   1.000
_cell.length_b   1.000
_cell.length_c   1.000
_cell.angle_alpha   90.00
_cell.angle_beta   90.00
_cell.angle_gamma   90.00
#
_symmetry.space_group_name_H-M   'P 1'
#
loop_
_entity.id
_entity.type
_entity.pdbx_description
1 polymer ?
#
loop_
_entity_poly.entity_id
_entity_poly.type
_entity_poly.pdbx_seq_one_letter_code
_entity_poly.pdbx_strand_id
1 'polypeptide(L)'
;MEIRPILSALMRSKVAMILIGLQVALTLAIVCNALFIISERLAHMSRPSGMNEADTFWFGSNGFGQDYNAKVVQKSDLAVLRQLPGVADAAPTNSVPMSDGGWGTGLSLAPRQKKSTADTTVYLVDDHAISTFGTHLIAGRNFKPEEIETHDFGDQLLPKVAILSKALADKMFPDQDPIGKQVYFDQDPPTTTIIGVVDRLQEPWISSEDIENAAFVPVFMPYGNSTRYLVRTEPGRRDEVMKQVEQKMTEANTSRIIGKVKSIEQVRSEAYSEDRAMAIILSVVIFCLLTITALGIVGMASFWVAQRTKQIGTRRALGATKFDILRYFQTENFIITTMGLIGGGILTYAFSLYLMKEYQAPRLPWYYVPVGFICLWLLGQLAVLGPAMRASRVPPAVATRSV
;
A
#
# COMPACT_ATOMS: atom_id res chain seq x y z
N MET A 1 -40.75 27.73 -9.05
CA MET A 1 -40.29 27.13 -10.32
C MET A 1 -40.98 25.78 -10.47
N GLU A 2 -41.76 25.59 -11.52
CA GLU A 2 -42.46 24.30 -11.71
C GLU A 2 -41.51 23.25 -12.28
N ILE A 3 -41.30 22.15 -11.57
CA ILE A 3 -40.42 21.03 -11.99
C ILE A 3 -41.03 20.26 -13.18
N ARG A 4 -42.37 20.26 -13.31
CA ARG A 4 -43.08 19.56 -14.40
C ARG A 4 -42.66 19.96 -15.81
N PRO A 5 -42.46 21.26 -16.17
CA PRO A 5 -41.98 21.63 -17.50
C PRO A 5 -40.57 21.16 -17.79
N ILE A 6 -39.70 21.08 -16.76
CA ILE A 6 -38.32 20.60 -16.90
C ILE A 6 -38.32 19.10 -17.23
N LEU A 7 -39.09 18.31 -16.48
CA LEU A 7 -39.26 16.87 -16.71
C LEU A 7 -39.82 16.58 -18.10
N SER A 8 -40.85 17.32 -18.55
CA SER A 8 -41.43 17.13 -19.89
C SER A 8 -40.44 17.48 -21.01
N ALA A 9 -39.57 18.47 -20.81
CA ALA A 9 -38.52 18.84 -21.76
C ALA A 9 -37.42 17.76 -21.82
N LEU A 10 -37.03 17.19 -20.68
CA LEU A 10 -36.07 16.08 -20.57
C LEU A 10 -36.60 14.81 -21.27
N MET A 11 -37.87 14.50 -21.11
CA MET A 11 -38.51 13.34 -21.76
C MET A 11 -38.54 13.43 -23.30
N ARG A 12 -38.35 14.60 -23.89
CA ARG A 12 -38.22 14.79 -25.36
C ARG A 12 -36.80 14.50 -25.88
N SER A 13 -35.77 14.58 -25.00
CA SER A 13 -34.35 14.29 -25.33
C SER A 13 -33.81 13.07 -24.59
N LYS A 14 -34.59 11.97 -24.60
CA LYS A 14 -34.32 10.75 -23.82
C LYS A 14 -32.89 10.18 -24.01
N VAL A 15 -32.42 10.12 -25.25
CA VAL A 15 -31.12 9.54 -25.58
C VAL A 15 -29.98 10.29 -24.90
N ALA A 16 -30.00 11.61 -24.98
CA ALA A 16 -28.99 12.46 -24.39
C ALA A 16 -28.99 12.39 -22.84
N MET A 17 -30.17 12.38 -22.24
CA MET A 17 -30.35 12.23 -20.79
C MET A 17 -29.82 10.86 -20.31
N ILE A 18 -30.13 9.78 -21.02
CA ILE A 18 -29.65 8.43 -20.70
C ILE A 18 -28.12 8.35 -20.83
N LEU A 19 -27.55 8.92 -21.89
CA LEU A 19 -26.09 8.90 -22.11
C LEU A 19 -25.32 9.61 -20.98
N ILE A 20 -25.76 10.83 -20.59
CA ILE A 20 -25.14 11.54 -19.47
C ILE A 20 -25.35 10.79 -18.15
N GLY A 21 -26.60 10.32 -17.91
CA GLY A 21 -26.90 9.55 -16.71
C GLY A 21 -26.05 8.28 -16.60
N LEU A 22 -25.88 7.53 -17.69
CA LEU A 22 -25.03 6.36 -17.74
C LEU A 22 -23.55 6.72 -17.54
N GLN A 23 -23.08 7.80 -18.19
CA GLN A 23 -21.71 8.28 -18.03
C GLN A 23 -21.42 8.65 -16.58
N VAL A 24 -22.30 9.42 -15.91
CA VAL A 24 -22.18 9.78 -14.51
C VAL A 24 -22.19 8.53 -13.61
N ALA A 25 -23.09 7.58 -13.91
CA ALA A 25 -23.19 6.32 -13.16
C ALA A 25 -21.90 5.49 -13.25
N LEU A 26 -21.37 5.30 -14.45
CA LEU A 26 -20.10 4.58 -14.66
C LEU A 26 -18.92 5.31 -14.01
N THR A 27 -18.88 6.64 -14.15
CA THR A 27 -17.82 7.44 -13.51
C THR A 27 -17.85 7.29 -11.99
N LEU A 28 -19.03 7.36 -11.34
CA LEU A 28 -19.14 7.15 -9.91
C LEU A 28 -18.65 5.75 -9.51
N ALA A 29 -19.11 4.71 -10.21
CA ALA A 29 -18.76 3.34 -9.89
C ALA A 29 -17.25 3.10 -9.97
N ILE A 30 -16.60 3.58 -11.03
CA ILE A 30 -15.16 3.40 -11.23
C ILE A 30 -14.37 4.27 -10.26
N VAL A 31 -14.72 5.54 -10.12
CA VAL A 31 -13.97 6.49 -9.26
C VAL A 31 -14.01 6.08 -7.79
N CYS A 32 -15.17 5.68 -7.25
CA CYS A 32 -15.27 5.27 -5.84
C CYS A 32 -14.43 4.01 -5.56
N ASN A 33 -14.52 3.00 -6.42
CA ASN A 33 -13.71 1.78 -6.25
C ASN A 33 -12.21 2.04 -6.46
N ALA A 34 -11.84 2.86 -7.46
CA ALA A 34 -10.45 3.21 -7.71
C ALA A 34 -9.84 4.02 -6.54
N LEU A 35 -10.55 5.00 -6.00
CA LEU A 35 -10.11 5.75 -4.82
C LEU A 35 -9.94 4.84 -3.60
N PHE A 36 -10.83 3.88 -3.41
CA PHE A 36 -10.70 2.90 -2.34
C PHE A 36 -9.44 2.04 -2.53
N ILE A 37 -9.22 1.48 -3.72
CA ILE A 37 -8.01 0.70 -4.02
C ILE A 37 -6.75 1.55 -3.80
N ILE A 38 -6.72 2.80 -4.26
CA ILE A 38 -5.59 3.70 -4.02
C ILE A 38 -5.35 3.89 -2.52
N SER A 39 -6.40 4.12 -1.73
CA SER A 39 -6.26 4.32 -0.28
C SER A 39 -5.70 3.09 0.44
N GLU A 40 -6.12 1.88 0.05
CA GLU A 40 -5.59 0.62 0.56
C GLU A 40 -4.10 0.45 0.20
N ARG A 41 -3.74 0.71 -1.08
CA ARG A 41 -2.33 0.64 -1.52
C ARG A 41 -1.44 1.64 -0.78
N LEU A 42 -1.92 2.87 -0.58
CA LEU A 42 -1.20 3.88 0.21
C LEU A 42 -1.04 3.45 1.68
N ALA A 43 -2.08 2.86 2.29
CA ALA A 43 -2.01 2.33 3.63
C ALA A 43 -0.98 1.18 3.74
N HIS A 44 -0.94 0.27 2.75
CA HIS A 44 0.07 -0.78 2.68
C HIS A 44 1.48 -0.20 2.57
N MET A 45 1.72 0.77 1.68
CA MET A 45 3.03 1.41 1.50
C MET A 45 3.51 2.17 2.74
N SER A 46 2.59 2.65 3.58
CA SER A 46 2.91 3.42 4.80
C SER A 46 3.09 2.56 6.05
N ARG A 47 2.97 1.24 5.96
CA ARG A 47 3.17 0.34 7.10
C ARG A 47 4.60 0.46 7.63
N PRO A 48 4.80 0.66 8.94
CA PRO A 48 6.14 0.68 9.51
C PRO A 48 6.74 -0.72 9.53
N SER A 49 8.00 -0.85 9.14
CA SER A 49 8.70 -2.15 9.10
C SER A 49 9.15 -2.65 10.48
N GLY A 50 9.21 -1.78 11.48
CA GLY A 50 9.82 -2.07 12.76
C GLY A 50 11.34 -1.90 12.77
N MET A 51 11.94 -1.41 11.67
CA MET A 51 13.37 -1.16 11.53
C MET A 51 13.70 0.33 11.47
N ASN A 52 14.96 0.67 11.75
CA ASN A 52 15.51 1.98 11.38
C ASN A 52 15.89 1.99 9.88
N GLU A 53 14.94 2.32 9.01
CA GLU A 53 15.14 2.28 7.55
C GLU A 53 16.10 3.35 7.04
N ALA A 54 16.13 4.52 7.69
CA ALA A 54 16.91 5.66 7.26
C ALA A 54 18.43 5.42 7.32
N ASP A 55 18.87 4.71 8.37
CA ASP A 55 20.29 4.53 8.65
C ASP A 55 20.76 3.08 8.43
N THR A 56 19.95 2.24 7.80
CA THR A 56 20.26 0.82 7.64
C THR A 56 20.34 0.42 6.18
N PHE A 57 21.32 -0.45 5.86
CA PHE A 57 21.48 -1.08 4.56
C PHE A 57 21.88 -2.56 4.72
N TRP A 58 21.72 -3.33 3.65
CA TRP A 58 22.08 -4.73 3.62
C TRP A 58 22.77 -5.12 2.32
N PHE A 59 23.52 -6.22 2.36
CA PHE A 59 24.16 -6.79 1.18
C PHE A 59 24.45 -8.28 1.38
N GLY A 60 24.67 -8.99 0.26
CA GLY A 60 25.12 -10.36 0.25
C GLY A 60 26.62 -10.47 -0.03
N SER A 61 27.26 -11.48 0.53
CA SER A 61 28.64 -11.90 0.25
C SER A 61 28.63 -13.35 -0.20
N ASN A 62 29.12 -13.62 -1.40
CA ASN A 62 29.15 -14.96 -2.00
C ASN A 62 30.59 -15.39 -2.19
N GLY A 63 31.06 -16.32 -1.37
CA GLY A 63 32.39 -16.88 -1.45
C GLY A 63 32.56 -17.87 -2.60
N PHE A 64 33.74 -17.98 -3.10
CA PHE A 64 34.11 -18.94 -4.14
C PHE A 64 35.44 -19.64 -3.81
N GLY A 65 35.67 -20.77 -4.48
CA GLY A 65 36.81 -21.64 -4.19
C GLY A 65 36.51 -22.74 -3.17
N GLN A 66 37.33 -23.79 -3.18
CA GLN A 66 37.10 -24.98 -2.32
C GLN A 66 37.45 -24.71 -0.86
N ASP A 67 38.34 -23.75 -0.59
CA ASP A 67 38.82 -23.42 0.76
C ASP A 67 37.94 -22.33 1.46
N TYR A 68 36.92 -21.80 0.79
CA TYR A 68 36.08 -20.80 1.39
C TYR A 68 35.11 -21.41 2.42
N ASN A 69 35.18 -20.93 3.65
CA ASN A 69 34.30 -21.38 4.73
C ASN A 69 33.49 -20.19 5.28
N ALA A 70 32.22 -20.11 4.89
CA ALA A 70 31.33 -19.03 5.30
C ALA A 70 31.18 -18.90 6.82
N LYS A 71 31.24 -20.00 7.59
CA LYS A 71 31.13 -20.01 9.06
C LYS A 71 32.32 -19.32 9.74
N VAL A 72 33.51 -19.45 9.17
CA VAL A 72 34.72 -18.81 9.65
C VAL A 72 34.79 -17.35 9.21
N VAL A 73 34.51 -17.12 7.93
CA VAL A 73 34.59 -15.78 7.31
C VAL A 73 33.59 -14.81 7.93
N GLN A 74 32.39 -15.25 8.27
CA GLN A 74 31.35 -14.41 8.87
C GLN A 74 31.83 -13.67 10.14
N LYS A 75 32.57 -14.34 11.01
CA LYS A 75 33.07 -13.71 12.26
C LYS A 75 34.07 -12.59 11.97
N SER A 76 34.98 -12.82 11.02
CA SER A 76 35.97 -11.80 10.59
C SER A 76 35.25 -10.63 9.87
N ASP A 77 34.24 -10.91 9.07
CA ASP A 77 33.47 -9.91 8.36
C ASP A 77 32.74 -8.97 9.30
N LEU A 78 32.07 -9.52 10.32
CA LEU A 78 31.38 -8.71 11.33
C LEU A 78 32.36 -7.85 12.14
N ALA A 79 33.54 -8.37 12.43
CA ALA A 79 34.60 -7.57 13.08
C ALA A 79 35.05 -6.40 12.21
N VAL A 80 35.26 -6.63 10.89
CA VAL A 80 35.57 -5.57 9.92
C VAL A 80 34.45 -4.55 9.83
N LEU A 81 33.21 -5.00 9.64
CA LEU A 81 32.04 -4.12 9.49
C LEU A 81 31.84 -3.22 10.71
N ARG A 82 31.91 -3.79 11.94
CA ARG A 82 31.72 -3.05 13.18
C ARG A 82 32.84 -2.05 13.49
N GLN A 83 34.03 -2.21 12.84
CA GLN A 83 35.16 -1.28 12.96
C GLN A 83 35.15 -0.19 11.89
N LEU A 84 34.28 -0.26 10.88
CA LEU A 84 34.22 0.78 9.85
C LEU A 84 33.72 2.11 10.43
N PRO A 85 34.40 3.24 10.16
CA PRO A 85 33.95 4.55 10.63
C PRO A 85 32.54 4.88 10.12
N GLY A 86 31.64 5.22 11.05
CA GLY A 86 30.25 5.53 10.74
C GLY A 86 29.30 4.33 10.81
N VAL A 87 29.80 3.13 11.09
CA VAL A 87 28.96 1.97 11.43
C VAL A 87 28.65 2.01 12.92
N ALA A 88 27.36 1.97 13.25
CA ALA A 88 26.87 1.87 14.62
C ALA A 88 26.81 0.40 15.07
N ASP A 89 26.38 -0.51 14.18
CA ASP A 89 26.33 -1.95 14.44
C ASP A 89 26.17 -2.75 13.15
N ALA A 90 26.46 -4.07 13.19
CA ALA A 90 26.27 -4.99 12.08
C ALA A 90 25.91 -6.39 12.59
N ALA A 91 25.01 -7.08 11.91
CA ALA A 91 24.56 -8.44 12.21
C ALA A 91 24.45 -9.30 10.94
N PRO A 92 24.63 -10.63 11.05
CA PRO A 92 24.24 -11.51 9.97
C PRO A 92 22.73 -11.62 9.92
N THR A 93 22.17 -11.90 8.75
CA THR A 93 20.74 -12.18 8.62
C THR A 93 20.47 -13.02 7.38
N ASN A 94 19.43 -13.84 7.39
CA ASN A 94 18.96 -14.54 6.20
C ASN A 94 18.08 -13.64 5.31
N SER A 95 17.47 -12.61 5.89
CA SER A 95 16.52 -11.73 5.22
C SER A 95 16.38 -10.40 5.94
N VAL A 96 15.66 -9.46 5.31
CA VAL A 96 15.20 -8.22 5.92
C VAL A 96 13.73 -7.99 5.57
N PRO A 97 12.97 -7.21 6.35
CA PRO A 97 11.62 -6.82 5.99
C PRO A 97 11.49 -6.34 4.55
N MET A 98 10.39 -6.71 3.89
CA MET A 98 10.06 -6.28 2.51
C MET A 98 11.01 -6.80 1.40
N SER A 99 11.91 -7.75 1.68
CA SER A 99 12.91 -8.23 0.69
C SER A 99 12.40 -9.31 -0.26
N ASP A 100 11.15 -9.74 -0.12
CA ASP A 100 10.50 -10.80 -0.91
C ASP A 100 11.23 -12.15 -0.86
N GLY A 101 11.97 -12.40 0.20
CA GLY A 101 12.69 -13.66 0.39
C GLY A 101 13.10 -13.86 1.84
N GLY A 102 12.82 -15.03 2.39
CA GLY A 102 13.08 -15.34 3.78
C GLY A 102 12.76 -16.79 4.11
N TRP A 103 12.63 -17.09 5.38
CA TRP A 103 12.23 -18.38 5.89
C TRP A 103 10.94 -18.22 6.71
N GLY A 104 9.87 -18.90 6.27
CA GLY A 104 8.61 -18.99 6.99
C GLY A 104 8.44 -20.35 7.62
N THR A 105 7.87 -20.40 8.81
CA THR A 105 7.55 -21.63 9.53
C THR A 105 6.30 -21.47 10.37
N GLY A 106 5.73 -22.59 10.82
CA GLY A 106 4.61 -22.59 11.76
C GLY A 106 5.08 -22.70 13.21
N LEU A 107 4.48 -21.91 14.10
CA LEU A 107 4.64 -22.06 15.55
C LEU A 107 3.43 -22.75 16.17
N SER A 108 3.69 -23.69 17.07
CA SER A 108 2.67 -24.48 17.77
C SER A 108 2.85 -24.43 19.29
N LEU A 109 1.73 -24.53 20.03
CA LEU A 109 1.73 -24.58 21.50
C LEU A 109 1.85 -26.02 22.03
N ALA A 110 1.64 -27.02 21.19
CA ALA A 110 1.75 -28.44 21.53
C ALA A 110 2.51 -29.18 20.42
N PRO A 111 3.25 -30.23 20.77
CA PRO A 111 3.98 -31.03 19.78
C PRO A 111 3.02 -31.74 18.82
N ARG A 112 3.38 -31.87 17.56
CA ARG A 112 2.63 -32.55 16.50
C ARG A 112 1.18 -32.03 16.34
N GLN A 113 0.98 -30.75 16.54
CA GLN A 113 -0.32 -30.12 16.35
C GLN A 113 -0.70 -30.15 14.86
N LYS A 114 -1.93 -30.56 14.49
CA LYS A 114 -2.34 -30.71 13.08
C LYS A 114 -2.25 -29.44 12.24
N LYS A 115 -2.40 -28.29 12.87
CA LYS A 115 -2.27 -26.96 12.25
C LYS A 115 -1.50 -26.07 13.22
N SER A 116 -0.52 -25.33 12.72
CA SER A 116 0.20 -24.33 13.49
C SER A 116 -0.75 -23.34 14.16
N THR A 117 -0.41 -22.88 15.36
CA THR A 117 -1.16 -21.83 16.06
C THR A 117 -1.01 -20.49 15.32
N ALA A 118 0.21 -20.22 14.84
CA ALA A 118 0.50 -19.06 13.99
C ALA A 118 1.60 -19.44 12.98
N ASP A 119 1.51 -18.86 11.80
CA ASP A 119 2.62 -18.84 10.85
C ASP A 119 3.48 -17.60 11.15
N THR A 120 4.78 -17.72 10.96
CA THR A 120 5.76 -16.69 11.28
C THR A 120 6.93 -16.71 10.32
N THR A 121 7.51 -15.55 10.10
CA THR A 121 8.84 -15.43 9.49
C THR A 121 9.92 -15.57 10.55
N VAL A 122 11.02 -16.25 10.19
CA VAL A 122 12.18 -16.42 11.04
C VAL A 122 13.36 -15.63 10.48
N TYR A 123 13.86 -14.70 11.29
CA TYR A 123 15.11 -14.02 11.04
C TYR A 123 16.23 -14.71 11.81
N LEU A 124 17.19 -15.27 11.06
CA LEU A 124 18.37 -15.93 11.59
C LEU A 124 19.42 -14.86 11.88
N VAL A 125 19.77 -14.66 13.14
CA VAL A 125 20.53 -13.49 13.58
C VAL A 125 21.51 -13.83 14.72
N ASP A 126 22.32 -12.84 15.12
CA ASP A 126 23.15 -12.89 16.33
C ASP A 126 22.61 -11.98 17.45
N ASP A 127 23.39 -11.82 18.52
CA ASP A 127 23.07 -10.96 19.68
C ASP A 127 23.09 -9.45 19.36
N HIS A 128 23.58 -9.05 18.19
CA HIS A 128 23.54 -7.68 17.68
C HIS A 128 22.25 -7.33 16.91
N ALA A 129 21.34 -8.29 16.72
CA ALA A 129 20.16 -8.12 15.89
C ALA A 129 19.27 -6.92 16.28
N ILE A 130 18.90 -6.84 17.57
CA ILE A 130 18.01 -5.77 18.06
C ILE A 130 18.63 -4.39 17.77
N SER A 131 19.92 -4.25 18.06
CA SER A 131 20.66 -3.03 17.78
C SER A 131 20.72 -2.73 16.28
N THR A 132 21.08 -3.73 15.46
CA THR A 132 21.27 -3.53 14.01
C THR A 132 19.98 -3.29 13.27
N PHE A 133 18.89 -4.02 13.57
CA PHE A 133 17.56 -3.74 13.04
C PHE A 133 17.00 -2.41 13.52
N GLY A 134 17.44 -1.93 14.71
CA GLY A 134 16.91 -0.74 15.34
C GLY A 134 15.50 -0.96 15.92
N THR A 135 15.15 -2.21 16.24
CA THR A 135 13.90 -2.57 16.90
C THR A 135 13.98 -2.29 18.40
N HIS A 136 12.82 -2.13 19.06
CA HIS A 136 12.76 -1.90 20.51
C HIS A 136 12.30 -3.15 21.25
N LEU A 137 13.12 -3.62 22.18
CA LEU A 137 12.74 -4.69 23.10
C LEU A 137 11.76 -4.12 24.14
N ILE A 138 10.54 -4.66 24.17
CA ILE A 138 9.45 -4.21 25.06
C ILE A 138 9.27 -5.11 26.29
N ALA A 139 9.76 -6.36 26.23
CA ALA A 139 9.74 -7.30 27.35
C ALA A 139 10.90 -8.29 27.24
N GLY A 140 11.34 -8.83 28.38
CA GLY A 140 12.38 -9.85 28.43
C GLY A 140 13.79 -9.31 28.19
N ARG A 141 14.63 -10.08 27.48
CA ARG A 141 16.04 -9.80 27.25
C ARG A 141 16.49 -10.13 25.82
N ASN A 142 17.63 -9.60 25.43
CA ASN A 142 18.32 -9.96 24.19
C ASN A 142 19.03 -11.34 24.32
N PHE A 143 19.46 -11.87 23.17
CA PHE A 143 20.34 -13.04 23.10
C PHE A 143 21.68 -12.79 23.80
N LYS A 144 22.26 -13.89 24.31
CA LYS A 144 23.63 -13.91 24.78
C LYS A 144 24.54 -14.54 23.72
N PRO A 145 25.83 -14.19 23.63
CA PRO A 145 26.74 -14.76 22.65
C PRO A 145 26.84 -16.30 22.67
N GLU A 146 26.70 -16.89 23.86
CA GLU A 146 26.72 -18.36 24.04
C GLU A 146 25.42 -19.06 23.57
N GLU A 147 24.37 -18.34 23.31
CA GLU A 147 23.09 -18.87 22.80
C GLU A 147 23.06 -18.95 21.25
N ILE A 148 24.09 -18.40 20.56
CA ILE A 148 24.17 -18.40 19.10
C ILE A 148 24.67 -19.76 18.60
N GLU A 149 23.82 -20.44 17.87
CA GLU A 149 24.12 -21.74 17.26
C GLU A 149 24.55 -21.60 15.80
N THR A 150 25.39 -22.52 15.33
CA THR A 150 25.81 -22.57 13.92
C THR A 150 25.39 -23.89 13.33
N HIS A 151 24.54 -23.82 12.29
CA HIS A 151 24.00 -24.99 11.59
C HIS A 151 24.44 -25.03 10.13
N ASP A 152 24.31 -26.18 9.48
CA ASP A 152 24.42 -26.31 8.04
C ASP A 152 23.06 -26.07 7.38
N PHE A 153 23.10 -25.59 6.13
CA PHE A 153 21.86 -25.41 5.38
C PHE A 153 21.20 -26.77 5.12
N GLY A 154 19.94 -26.87 5.51
CA GLY A 154 19.16 -28.11 5.44
C GLY A 154 19.02 -28.83 6.79
N ASP A 155 19.74 -28.38 7.82
CA ASP A 155 19.49 -28.85 9.17
C ASP A 155 18.10 -28.40 9.64
N GLN A 156 17.47 -29.17 10.50
CA GLN A 156 16.21 -28.78 11.12
C GLN A 156 16.43 -27.58 12.05
N LEU A 157 15.62 -26.54 11.89
CA LEU A 157 15.69 -25.34 12.73
C LEU A 157 14.96 -25.57 14.05
N LEU A 158 15.70 -25.88 15.10
CA LEU A 158 15.20 -26.13 16.46
C LEU A 158 15.91 -25.22 17.48
N PRO A 159 15.67 -23.90 17.44
CA PRO A 159 16.36 -22.97 18.32
C PRO A 159 15.94 -23.17 19.79
N LYS A 160 16.88 -23.03 20.72
CA LYS A 160 16.58 -23.15 22.16
C LYS A 160 15.81 -21.93 22.71
N VAL A 161 16.06 -20.77 22.13
CA VAL A 161 15.47 -19.49 22.53
C VAL A 161 15.04 -18.68 21.33
N ALA A 162 14.01 -17.85 21.50
CA ALA A 162 13.53 -16.92 20.47
C ALA A 162 13.05 -15.60 21.05
N ILE A 163 13.09 -14.55 20.23
CA ILE A 163 12.48 -13.26 20.51
C ILE A 163 11.37 -13.06 19.48
N LEU A 164 10.15 -12.79 19.93
CA LEU A 164 8.99 -12.63 19.05
C LEU A 164 8.66 -11.17 18.81
N SER A 165 8.02 -10.85 17.69
CA SER A 165 7.31 -9.59 17.55
C SER A 165 6.09 -9.56 18.47
N LYS A 166 5.64 -8.37 18.87
CA LYS A 166 4.45 -8.21 19.71
C LYS A 166 3.22 -8.84 19.08
N ALA A 167 3.01 -8.64 17.77
CA ALA A 167 1.87 -9.22 17.06
C ALA A 167 1.85 -10.76 17.15
N LEU A 168 3.00 -11.40 16.94
CA LEU A 168 3.12 -12.85 17.07
C LEU A 168 2.91 -13.31 18.52
N ALA A 169 3.49 -12.62 19.48
CA ALA A 169 3.34 -12.94 20.91
C ALA A 169 1.89 -12.82 21.36
N ASP A 170 1.18 -11.77 20.99
CA ASP A 170 -0.25 -11.57 21.27
C ASP A 170 -1.12 -12.64 20.63
N LYS A 171 -0.78 -13.08 19.39
CA LYS A 171 -1.49 -14.15 18.67
C LYS A 171 -1.27 -15.52 19.32
N MET A 172 -0.05 -15.81 19.78
CA MET A 172 0.30 -17.07 20.44
C MET A 172 -0.25 -17.16 21.86
N PHE A 173 -0.24 -16.05 22.61
CA PHE A 173 -0.57 -16.00 24.04
C PHE A 173 -1.50 -14.81 24.34
N PRO A 174 -2.77 -14.83 23.88
CA PRO A 174 -3.70 -13.75 24.14
C PRO A 174 -3.80 -13.43 25.64
N ASP A 175 -3.64 -12.16 26.00
CA ASP A 175 -3.76 -11.66 27.35
C ASP A 175 -2.85 -12.32 28.42
N GLN A 176 -1.71 -12.87 27.97
CA GLN A 176 -0.76 -13.55 28.86
C GLN A 176 0.67 -13.04 28.60
N ASP A 177 1.52 -13.08 29.63
CA ASP A 177 2.96 -12.84 29.48
C ASP A 177 3.60 -13.98 28.68
N PRO A 178 4.22 -13.71 27.51
CA PRO A 178 4.88 -14.75 26.71
C PRO A 178 6.26 -15.13 27.22
N ILE A 179 6.89 -14.33 28.10
CA ILE A 179 8.26 -14.57 28.55
C ILE A 179 8.36 -15.87 29.36
N GLY A 180 9.33 -16.72 29.04
CA GLY A 180 9.55 -18.01 29.66
C GLY A 180 8.63 -19.12 29.14
N LYS A 181 7.62 -18.81 28.31
CA LYS A 181 6.77 -19.84 27.70
C LYS A 181 7.50 -20.58 26.58
N GLN A 182 7.02 -21.79 26.30
CA GLN A 182 7.60 -22.66 25.31
C GLN A 182 6.70 -22.79 24.08
N VAL A 183 7.32 -22.82 22.91
CA VAL A 183 6.70 -23.03 21.62
C VAL A 183 7.46 -24.13 20.85
N TYR A 184 6.82 -24.68 19.83
CA TYR A 184 7.42 -25.65 18.92
C TYR A 184 7.56 -25.01 17.54
N PHE A 185 8.78 -25.00 17.00
CA PHE A 185 9.03 -24.70 15.59
C PHE A 185 8.75 -25.96 14.77
N ASP A 186 8.06 -25.81 13.63
CA ASP A 186 7.64 -26.93 12.76
C ASP A 186 6.95 -28.09 13.51
N GLN A 187 6.34 -27.81 14.67
CA GLN A 187 5.57 -28.77 15.49
C GLN A 187 6.41 -29.86 16.15
N ASP A 188 7.73 -29.82 16.02
CA ASP A 188 8.62 -30.85 16.54
C ASP A 188 9.35 -30.45 17.83
N PRO A 189 9.63 -31.39 18.75
CA PRO A 189 10.53 -31.19 19.86
C PRO A 189 12.00 -31.09 19.37
N PRO A 190 12.89 -30.38 20.11
CA PRO A 190 12.67 -29.74 21.40
C PRO A 190 11.87 -28.45 21.35
N THR A 191 11.44 -27.98 22.54
CA THR A 191 10.76 -26.69 22.69
C THR A 191 11.74 -25.53 22.61
N THR A 192 11.26 -24.42 22.09
CA THR A 192 11.93 -23.12 22.09
C THR A 192 11.35 -22.23 23.21
N THR A 193 12.20 -21.64 24.06
CA THR A 193 11.77 -20.74 25.11
C THR A 193 11.74 -19.30 24.60
N ILE A 194 10.64 -18.59 24.80
CA ILE A 194 10.53 -17.17 24.49
C ILE A 194 11.26 -16.35 25.55
N ILE A 195 12.29 -15.59 25.16
CA ILE A 195 13.12 -14.81 26.08
C ILE A 195 12.92 -13.32 25.96
N GLY A 196 12.30 -12.85 24.88
CA GLY A 196 12.07 -11.43 24.65
C GLY A 196 10.92 -11.18 23.67
N VAL A 197 10.44 -9.95 23.69
CA VAL A 197 9.44 -9.44 22.74
C VAL A 197 9.88 -8.08 22.24
N VAL A 198 9.88 -7.90 20.91
CA VAL A 198 10.08 -6.60 20.26
C VAL A 198 8.73 -5.98 19.88
N ASP A 199 8.67 -4.64 19.86
CA ASP A 199 7.39 -3.93 19.62
C ASP A 199 6.82 -4.24 18.25
N ARG A 200 7.66 -4.24 17.20
CA ARG A 200 7.27 -4.49 15.82
C ARG A 200 8.41 -5.08 15.00
N LEU A 201 8.06 -6.00 14.11
CA LEU A 201 8.96 -6.50 13.08
C LEU A 201 8.12 -7.04 11.92
N GLN A 202 8.27 -6.44 10.74
CA GLN A 202 7.54 -6.84 9.54
C GLN A 202 8.19 -8.06 8.89
N GLU A 203 7.38 -8.89 8.22
CA GLU A 203 7.83 -9.99 7.38
C GLU A 203 8.49 -9.52 6.07
N PRO A 204 9.28 -10.38 5.40
CA PRO A 204 9.83 -10.08 4.07
C PRO A 204 8.76 -9.96 2.98
N TRP A 205 7.63 -10.64 3.12
CA TRP A 205 6.55 -10.68 2.13
C TRP A 205 5.46 -9.68 2.46
N ILE A 206 5.37 -8.62 1.64
CA ILE A 206 4.42 -7.50 1.86
C ILE A 206 2.95 -7.87 1.68
N SER A 207 2.68 -9.02 1.03
CA SER A 207 1.32 -9.53 0.77
C SER A 207 0.78 -10.44 1.88
N SER A 208 1.58 -10.74 2.92
CA SER A 208 1.15 -11.57 4.05
C SER A 208 -0.02 -10.91 4.81
N GLU A 209 -1.02 -11.70 5.20
CA GLU A 209 -2.11 -11.24 6.06
C GLU A 209 -1.59 -10.90 7.46
N ASP A 210 -0.66 -11.71 7.97
CA ASP A 210 -0.06 -11.60 9.29
C ASP A 210 1.32 -10.91 9.24
N ILE A 211 1.42 -9.82 8.50
CA ILE A 211 2.67 -9.16 8.09
C ILE A 211 3.63 -8.81 9.23
N GLU A 212 3.17 -8.74 10.47
CA GLU A 212 3.99 -8.48 11.66
C GLU A 212 4.29 -9.74 12.47
N ASN A 213 3.98 -10.94 11.97
CA ASN A 213 4.31 -12.20 12.64
C ASN A 213 5.76 -12.60 12.36
N ALA A 214 6.69 -12.13 13.15
CA ALA A 214 8.10 -12.40 12.96
C ALA A 214 8.79 -12.82 14.26
N ALA A 215 9.82 -13.66 14.13
CA ALA A 215 10.65 -14.11 15.22
C ALA A 215 12.13 -13.95 14.86
N PHE A 216 12.93 -13.47 15.82
CA PHE A 216 14.37 -13.59 15.78
C PHE A 216 14.79 -14.91 16.44
N VAL A 217 15.71 -15.64 15.83
CA VAL A 217 16.34 -16.81 16.40
C VAL A 217 17.86 -16.70 16.31
N PRO A 218 18.61 -17.09 17.36
CA PRO A 218 20.05 -16.91 17.43
C PRO A 218 20.78 -18.04 16.70
N VAL A 219 20.60 -18.10 15.38
CA VAL A 219 21.18 -19.16 14.55
C VAL A 219 21.89 -18.52 13.36
N PHE A 220 23.14 -18.97 13.13
CA PHE A 220 23.83 -18.71 11.89
C PHE A 220 23.80 -19.96 11.00
N MET A 221 23.14 -19.85 9.84
CA MET A 221 22.97 -20.92 8.87
C MET A 221 23.22 -20.37 7.46
N PRO A 222 24.47 -20.37 6.97
CA PRO A 222 24.78 -19.86 5.65
C PRO A 222 24.21 -20.75 4.56
N TYR A 223 23.74 -20.14 3.46
CA TYR A 223 23.32 -20.89 2.26
C TYR A 223 24.59 -21.21 1.42
N GLY A 224 25.16 -22.38 1.64
CA GLY A 224 26.45 -22.74 1.06
C GLY A 224 27.52 -21.74 1.48
N ASN A 225 28.17 -21.08 0.50
CA ASN A 225 29.18 -20.07 0.73
C ASN A 225 28.62 -18.64 0.76
N SER A 226 27.29 -18.48 0.86
CA SER A 226 26.63 -17.18 0.84
C SER A 226 26.24 -16.73 2.26
N THR A 227 26.58 -15.50 2.58
CA THR A 227 26.19 -14.82 3.83
C THR A 227 25.58 -13.47 3.49
N ARG A 228 24.58 -13.05 4.27
CA ARG A 228 23.99 -11.71 4.16
C ARG A 228 24.27 -10.93 5.44
N TYR A 229 24.54 -9.65 5.28
CA TYR A 229 24.83 -8.73 6.38
C TYR A 229 23.88 -7.57 6.35
N LEU A 230 23.32 -7.26 7.52
CA LEU A 230 22.62 -6.03 7.80
C LEU A 230 23.58 -5.10 8.54
N VAL A 231 23.64 -3.84 8.15
CA VAL A 231 24.52 -2.83 8.75
C VAL A 231 23.71 -1.61 9.10
N ARG A 232 23.76 -1.17 10.36
CA ARG A 232 23.23 0.09 10.83
C ARG A 232 24.35 1.09 10.98
N THR A 233 24.16 2.28 10.46
CA THR A 233 25.12 3.38 10.53
C THR A 233 24.72 4.39 11.61
N GLU A 234 25.64 5.26 11.94
CA GLU A 234 25.34 6.50 12.64
C GLU A 234 24.39 7.34 11.78
N PRO A 235 23.48 8.12 12.40
CA PRO A 235 22.50 8.91 11.68
C PRO A 235 23.11 9.77 10.57
N GLY A 236 22.57 9.64 9.35
CA GLY A 236 22.99 10.42 8.19
C GLY A 236 24.28 9.97 7.50
N ARG A 237 24.96 8.92 7.98
CA ARG A 237 26.21 8.43 7.37
C ARG A 237 26.03 7.22 6.45
N ARG A 238 24.81 6.73 6.27
CA ARG A 238 24.52 5.52 5.50
C ARG A 238 25.13 5.54 4.10
N ASP A 239 24.89 6.58 3.32
CA ASP A 239 25.31 6.63 1.92
C ASP A 239 26.84 6.76 1.77
N GLU A 240 27.52 7.31 2.76
CA GLU A 240 28.98 7.33 2.84
C GLU A 240 29.53 5.91 3.08
N VAL A 241 29.00 5.22 4.09
CA VAL A 241 29.42 3.86 4.45
C VAL A 241 29.11 2.87 3.32
N MET A 242 27.93 2.97 2.69
CA MET A 242 27.55 2.12 1.56
C MET A 242 28.55 2.18 0.39
N LYS A 243 29.16 3.34 0.12
CA LYS A 243 30.15 3.50 -0.93
C LYS A 243 31.49 2.82 -0.62
N GLN A 244 31.81 2.67 0.66
CA GLN A 244 33.10 2.12 1.10
C GLN A 244 33.01 0.62 1.42
N VAL A 245 31.83 0.11 1.78
CA VAL A 245 31.67 -1.26 2.31
C VAL A 245 32.12 -2.31 1.30
N GLU A 246 31.78 -2.17 0.02
CA GLU A 246 32.15 -3.13 -1.03
C GLU A 246 33.68 -3.25 -1.14
N GLN A 247 34.35 -2.10 -1.22
CA GLN A 247 35.83 -2.07 -1.30
C GLN A 247 36.46 -2.67 -0.04
N LYS A 248 36.03 -2.25 1.14
CA LYS A 248 36.58 -2.71 2.41
C LYS A 248 36.35 -4.20 2.66
N MET A 249 35.22 -4.71 2.29
CA MET A 249 34.92 -6.13 2.39
C MET A 249 35.72 -6.95 1.37
N THR A 250 35.95 -6.42 0.18
CA THR A 250 36.80 -7.08 -0.85
C THR A 250 38.25 -7.05 -0.46
N GLU A 251 38.75 -5.94 0.11
CA GLU A 251 40.13 -5.84 0.65
C GLU A 251 40.36 -6.87 1.78
N ALA A 252 39.35 -7.06 2.66
CA ALA A 252 39.44 -8.02 3.76
C ALA A 252 39.48 -9.48 3.30
N ASN A 253 38.82 -9.84 2.20
CA ASN A 253 38.84 -11.18 1.63
C ASN A 253 38.53 -11.15 0.13
N THR A 254 39.54 -11.51 -0.70
CA THR A 254 39.41 -11.48 -2.15
C THR A 254 38.74 -12.72 -2.76
N SER A 255 38.48 -13.76 -1.95
CA SER A 255 37.81 -15.00 -2.41
C SER A 255 36.30 -14.92 -2.34
N ARG A 256 35.70 -13.74 -2.63
CA ARG A 256 34.26 -13.53 -2.64
C ARG A 256 33.83 -12.43 -3.58
N ILE A 257 32.53 -12.42 -3.88
CA ILE A 257 31.86 -11.37 -4.63
C ILE A 257 30.86 -10.72 -3.68
N ILE A 258 30.95 -9.40 -3.51
CA ILE A 258 29.98 -8.61 -2.77
C ILE A 258 28.81 -8.32 -3.72
N GLY A 259 27.62 -8.69 -3.29
CA GLY A 259 26.39 -8.41 -4.01
C GLY A 259 26.00 -6.93 -3.93
N LYS A 260 24.93 -6.58 -4.63
CA LYS A 260 24.42 -5.20 -4.64
C LYS A 260 24.12 -4.72 -3.21
N VAL A 261 24.75 -3.65 -2.79
CA VAL A 261 24.47 -2.97 -1.52
C VAL A 261 23.19 -2.16 -1.69
N LYS A 262 22.19 -2.42 -0.85
CA LYS A 262 20.88 -1.74 -0.90
C LYS A 262 20.51 -1.13 0.45
N SER A 263 20.09 0.11 0.46
CA SER A 263 19.44 0.68 1.66
C SER A 263 18.08 0.03 1.90
N ILE A 264 17.59 0.04 3.15
CA ILE A 264 16.25 -0.48 3.46
C ILE A 264 15.16 0.37 2.81
N GLU A 265 15.39 1.66 2.62
CA GLU A 265 14.50 2.53 1.82
C GLU A 265 14.41 2.08 0.34
N GLN A 266 15.54 1.64 -0.25
CA GLN A 266 15.53 1.06 -1.61
C GLN A 266 14.77 -0.26 -1.63
N VAL A 267 14.95 -1.13 -0.62
CA VAL A 267 14.18 -2.37 -0.49
C VAL A 267 12.68 -2.07 -0.43
N ARG A 268 12.25 -1.12 0.42
CA ARG A 268 10.85 -0.65 0.47
C ARG A 268 10.38 -0.12 -0.88
N SER A 269 11.19 0.71 -1.53
CA SER A 269 10.84 1.29 -2.82
C SER A 269 10.67 0.24 -3.92
N GLU A 270 11.46 -0.82 -3.92
CA GLU A 270 11.34 -1.94 -4.84
C GLU A 270 10.12 -2.80 -4.52
N ALA A 271 9.94 -3.17 -3.25
CA ALA A 271 8.83 -4.01 -2.78
C ALA A 271 7.45 -3.43 -3.14
N TYR A 272 7.25 -2.14 -2.91
CA TYR A 272 5.99 -1.47 -3.19
C TYR A 272 5.93 -0.80 -4.59
N SER A 273 6.79 -1.19 -5.53
CA SER A 273 6.81 -0.61 -6.88
C SER A 273 5.51 -0.86 -7.65
N GLU A 274 4.93 -2.05 -7.53
CA GLU A 274 3.66 -2.41 -8.17
C GLU A 274 2.48 -1.64 -7.55
N ASP A 275 2.43 -1.53 -6.22
CA ASP A 275 1.39 -0.76 -5.51
C ASP A 275 1.41 0.71 -5.93
N ARG A 276 2.61 1.28 -6.05
CA ARG A 276 2.80 2.67 -6.52
C ARG A 276 2.39 2.85 -7.97
N ALA A 277 2.78 1.93 -8.85
CA ALA A 277 2.37 1.95 -10.26
C ALA A 277 0.85 1.86 -10.39
N MET A 278 0.20 0.95 -9.66
CA MET A 278 -1.25 0.81 -9.62
C MET A 278 -1.94 2.12 -9.15
N ALA A 279 -1.45 2.72 -8.06
CA ALA A 279 -2.00 3.97 -7.54
C ALA A 279 -1.89 5.12 -8.56
N ILE A 280 -0.77 5.22 -9.28
CA ILE A 280 -0.55 6.22 -10.33
C ILE A 280 -1.50 5.97 -11.50
N ILE A 281 -1.59 4.74 -12.02
CA ILE A 281 -2.46 4.39 -13.16
C ILE A 281 -3.92 4.71 -12.81
N LEU A 282 -4.40 4.28 -11.65
CA LEU A 282 -5.77 4.56 -11.21
C LEU A 282 -6.03 6.06 -11.04
N SER A 283 -5.07 6.82 -10.54
CA SER A 283 -5.18 8.29 -10.42
C SER A 283 -5.33 8.95 -11.80
N VAL A 284 -4.57 8.50 -12.79
CA VAL A 284 -4.69 8.97 -14.19
C VAL A 284 -6.06 8.61 -14.76
N VAL A 285 -6.54 7.39 -14.53
CA VAL A 285 -7.88 6.94 -14.98
C VAL A 285 -8.97 7.80 -14.36
N ILE A 286 -8.90 8.09 -13.04
CA ILE A 286 -9.84 8.99 -12.36
C ILE A 286 -9.84 10.36 -13.01
N PHE A 287 -8.66 10.96 -13.22
CA PHE A 287 -8.53 12.28 -13.84
C PHE A 287 -9.15 12.30 -15.25
N CYS A 288 -8.86 11.30 -16.09
CA CYS A 288 -9.44 11.18 -17.44
C CYS A 288 -10.97 11.05 -17.38
N LEU A 289 -11.50 10.18 -16.52
CA LEU A 289 -12.94 9.97 -16.38
C LEU A 289 -13.67 11.24 -15.92
N LEU A 290 -13.15 11.95 -14.92
CA LEU A 290 -13.71 13.22 -14.46
C LEU A 290 -13.68 14.29 -15.56
N THR A 291 -12.58 14.38 -16.32
CA THR A 291 -12.43 15.30 -17.45
C THR A 291 -13.44 14.98 -18.55
N ILE A 292 -13.55 13.71 -18.97
CA ILE A 292 -14.52 13.28 -20.00
C ILE A 292 -15.94 13.56 -19.53
N THR A 293 -16.25 13.31 -18.25
CA THR A 293 -17.58 13.58 -17.69
C THR A 293 -17.90 15.07 -17.68
N ALA A 294 -16.97 15.92 -17.28
CA ALA A 294 -17.14 17.37 -17.33
C ALA A 294 -17.35 17.86 -18.77
N LEU A 295 -16.53 17.41 -19.73
CA LEU A 295 -16.66 17.77 -21.14
C LEU A 295 -17.98 17.27 -21.74
N GLY A 296 -18.43 16.07 -21.40
CA GLY A 296 -19.74 15.53 -21.81
C GLY A 296 -20.90 16.41 -21.35
N ILE A 297 -20.88 16.84 -20.08
CA ILE A 297 -21.89 17.75 -19.51
C ILE A 297 -21.83 19.13 -20.19
N VAL A 298 -20.64 19.71 -20.39
CA VAL A 298 -20.45 20.98 -21.10
C VAL A 298 -20.96 20.91 -22.53
N GLY A 299 -20.60 19.86 -23.27
CA GLY A 299 -21.00 19.66 -24.66
C GLY A 299 -22.51 19.55 -24.79
N MET A 300 -23.15 18.72 -23.97
CA MET A 300 -24.58 18.52 -24.02
C MET A 300 -25.36 19.74 -23.57
N ALA A 301 -24.92 20.42 -22.50
CA ALA A 301 -25.55 21.67 -22.07
C ALA A 301 -25.45 22.75 -23.15
N SER A 302 -24.30 22.87 -23.83
CA SER A 302 -24.09 23.81 -24.95
C SER A 302 -25.04 23.48 -26.13
N PHE A 303 -25.20 22.21 -26.45
CA PHE A 303 -26.12 21.76 -27.50
C PHE A 303 -27.58 22.10 -27.15
N TRP A 304 -28.03 21.87 -25.93
CA TRP A 304 -29.39 22.23 -25.51
C TRP A 304 -29.63 23.73 -25.49
N VAL A 305 -28.63 24.53 -25.09
CA VAL A 305 -28.71 26.00 -25.16
C VAL A 305 -28.89 26.44 -26.61
N ALA A 306 -28.13 25.90 -27.55
CA ALA A 306 -28.25 26.21 -28.98
C ALA A 306 -29.63 25.86 -29.52
N GLN A 307 -30.15 24.67 -29.25
CA GLN A 307 -31.49 24.24 -29.71
C GLN A 307 -32.62 25.09 -29.13
N ARG A 308 -32.48 25.63 -27.92
CA ARG A 308 -33.55 26.35 -27.18
C ARG A 308 -33.37 27.86 -27.22
N THR A 309 -32.46 28.40 -28.05
CA THR A 309 -32.13 29.83 -28.09
C THR A 309 -33.36 30.71 -28.33
N LYS A 310 -34.30 30.35 -29.27
CA LYS A 310 -35.56 31.06 -29.49
C LYS A 310 -36.46 31.06 -28.22
N GLN A 311 -36.61 29.93 -27.58
CA GLN A 311 -37.41 29.79 -26.35
C GLN A 311 -36.83 30.61 -25.20
N ILE A 312 -35.49 30.66 -25.08
CA ILE A 312 -34.80 31.49 -24.07
C ILE A 312 -35.06 32.98 -24.36
N GLY A 313 -34.94 33.40 -25.63
CA GLY A 313 -35.25 34.77 -26.07
C GLY A 313 -36.68 35.17 -25.75
N THR A 314 -37.68 34.32 -26.03
CA THR A 314 -39.10 34.56 -25.69
C THR A 314 -39.30 34.72 -24.19
N ARG A 315 -38.73 33.82 -23.37
CA ARG A 315 -38.81 33.93 -21.88
C ARG A 315 -38.21 35.25 -21.38
N ARG A 316 -37.08 35.65 -21.98
CA ARG A 316 -36.41 36.90 -21.64
C ARG A 316 -37.25 38.14 -22.04
N ALA A 317 -37.94 38.09 -23.18
CA ALA A 317 -38.89 39.14 -23.61
C ALA A 317 -40.12 39.25 -22.70
N LEU A 318 -40.54 38.13 -22.09
CA LEU A 318 -41.63 38.06 -21.11
C LEU A 318 -41.19 38.39 -19.67
N GLY A 319 -39.97 38.88 -19.45
CA GLY A 319 -39.48 39.38 -18.16
C GLY A 319 -38.63 38.39 -17.35
N ALA A 320 -38.26 37.25 -17.87
CA ALA A 320 -37.35 36.34 -17.16
C ALA A 320 -35.96 36.97 -16.97
N THR A 321 -35.44 36.92 -15.75
CA THR A 321 -34.10 37.43 -15.38
C THR A 321 -32.99 36.50 -15.90
N LYS A 322 -31.75 37.01 -15.94
CA LYS A 322 -30.58 36.17 -16.25
C LYS A 322 -30.43 35.02 -15.27
N PHE A 323 -30.76 35.27 -14.01
CA PHE A 323 -30.68 34.28 -12.92
C PHE A 323 -31.71 33.15 -13.09
N ASP A 324 -32.92 33.45 -13.57
CA ASP A 324 -33.94 32.44 -13.84
C ASP A 324 -33.51 31.48 -14.94
N ILE A 325 -32.87 31.96 -15.99
CA ILE A 325 -32.32 31.13 -17.07
C ILE A 325 -31.17 30.26 -16.55
N LEU A 326 -30.24 30.84 -15.80
CA LEU A 326 -29.12 30.11 -15.18
C LEU A 326 -29.65 28.98 -14.28
N ARG A 327 -30.56 29.31 -13.36
CA ARG A 327 -31.16 28.36 -12.43
C ARG A 327 -31.92 27.23 -13.14
N TYR A 328 -32.56 27.54 -14.28
CA TYR A 328 -33.25 26.53 -15.09
C TYR A 328 -32.26 25.45 -15.57
N PHE A 329 -31.15 25.80 -16.19
CA PHE A 329 -30.16 24.84 -16.70
C PHE A 329 -29.43 24.11 -15.57
N GLN A 330 -29.14 24.78 -14.45
CA GLN A 330 -28.57 24.13 -13.28
C GLN A 330 -29.52 23.09 -12.69
N THR A 331 -30.82 23.39 -12.57
CA THR A 331 -31.83 22.44 -12.08
C THR A 331 -31.99 21.24 -13.03
N GLU A 332 -31.97 21.49 -14.35
CA GLU A 332 -32.03 20.44 -15.37
C GLU A 332 -30.82 19.49 -15.23
N ASN A 333 -29.62 20.02 -15.13
CA ASN A 333 -28.41 19.22 -14.93
C ASN A 333 -28.41 18.50 -13.57
N PHE A 334 -28.89 19.15 -12.49
CA PHE A 334 -29.01 18.54 -11.18
C PHE A 334 -29.88 17.28 -11.19
N ILE A 335 -31.02 17.32 -11.88
CA ILE A 335 -31.93 16.16 -12.01
C ILE A 335 -31.26 15.02 -12.75
N ILE A 336 -30.61 15.29 -13.89
CA ILE A 336 -29.95 14.26 -14.72
C ILE A 336 -28.80 13.64 -13.93
N THR A 337 -27.94 14.47 -13.32
CA THR A 337 -26.82 14.00 -12.51
C THR A 337 -27.29 13.16 -11.33
N THR A 338 -28.39 13.57 -10.65
CA THR A 338 -28.95 12.79 -9.53
C THR A 338 -29.44 11.41 -9.97
N MET A 339 -30.12 11.32 -11.12
CA MET A 339 -30.55 10.03 -11.67
C MET A 339 -29.36 9.12 -12.00
N GLY A 340 -28.32 9.71 -12.61
CA GLY A 340 -27.05 9.01 -12.89
C GLY A 340 -26.35 8.54 -11.61
N LEU A 341 -26.31 9.38 -10.59
CA LEU A 341 -25.69 9.04 -9.30
C LEU A 341 -26.42 7.93 -8.56
N ILE A 342 -27.76 7.91 -8.57
CA ILE A 342 -28.53 6.80 -7.95
C ILE A 342 -28.20 5.48 -8.64
N GLY A 343 -28.25 5.43 -9.98
CA GLY A 343 -27.82 4.25 -10.73
C GLY A 343 -26.35 3.89 -10.50
N GLY A 344 -25.49 4.90 -10.44
CA GLY A 344 -24.06 4.76 -10.14
C GLY A 344 -23.78 4.19 -8.76
N GLY A 345 -24.55 4.59 -7.74
CA GLY A 345 -24.45 4.02 -6.40
C GLY A 345 -24.70 2.51 -6.38
N ILE A 346 -25.73 2.06 -7.08
CA ILE A 346 -26.05 0.62 -7.24
C ILE A 346 -24.88 -0.09 -7.95
N LEU A 347 -24.39 0.48 -9.06
CA LEU A 347 -23.26 -0.07 -9.82
C LEU A 347 -21.96 -0.10 -8.99
N THR A 348 -21.71 0.91 -8.16
CA THR A 348 -20.54 0.97 -7.28
C THR A 348 -20.49 -0.23 -6.33
N TYR A 349 -21.61 -0.53 -5.67
CA TYR A 349 -21.67 -1.68 -4.76
C TYR A 349 -21.65 -3.02 -5.51
N ALA A 350 -22.33 -3.12 -6.64
CA ALA A 350 -22.29 -4.33 -7.47
C ALA A 350 -20.85 -4.64 -7.94
N PHE A 351 -20.13 -3.61 -8.38
CA PHE A 351 -18.73 -3.74 -8.80
C PHE A 351 -17.81 -4.07 -7.62
N SER A 352 -18.02 -3.45 -6.45
CA SER A 352 -17.28 -3.78 -5.23
C SER A 352 -17.47 -5.25 -4.82
N LEU A 353 -18.72 -5.77 -4.87
CA LEU A 353 -18.99 -7.18 -4.57
C LEU A 353 -18.31 -8.13 -5.56
N TYR A 354 -18.25 -7.75 -6.84
CA TYR A 354 -17.51 -8.50 -7.85
C TYR A 354 -16.01 -8.55 -7.52
N LEU A 355 -15.40 -7.39 -7.19
CA LEU A 355 -13.98 -7.32 -6.81
C LEU A 355 -13.68 -8.15 -5.54
N MET A 356 -14.56 -8.12 -4.55
CA MET A 356 -14.43 -8.95 -3.35
C MET A 356 -14.40 -10.45 -3.68
N LYS A 357 -15.27 -10.90 -4.58
CA LYS A 357 -15.38 -12.32 -4.93
C LYS A 357 -14.21 -12.83 -5.76
N GLU A 358 -13.77 -12.06 -6.77
CA GLU A 358 -12.74 -12.50 -7.72
C GLU A 358 -11.31 -12.20 -7.24
N TYR A 359 -11.12 -11.11 -6.50
CA TYR A 359 -9.79 -10.61 -6.11
C TYR A 359 -9.58 -10.56 -4.60
N GLN A 360 -10.52 -11.10 -3.80
CA GLN A 360 -10.45 -11.06 -2.33
C GLN A 360 -10.22 -9.64 -1.77
N ALA A 361 -10.64 -8.62 -2.54
CA ALA A 361 -10.49 -7.24 -2.12
C ALA A 361 -11.31 -6.94 -0.85
N PRO A 362 -10.84 -6.07 0.04
CA PRO A 362 -11.62 -5.68 1.21
C PRO A 362 -12.91 -4.97 0.80
N ARG A 363 -13.91 -4.97 1.72
CA ARG A 363 -15.21 -4.36 1.46
C ARG A 363 -15.10 -2.84 1.36
N LEU A 364 -15.70 -2.26 0.28
CA LEU A 364 -15.79 -0.82 0.12
C LEU A 364 -16.52 -0.17 1.31
N PRO A 365 -15.90 0.77 2.05
CA PRO A 365 -16.55 1.51 3.12
C PRO A 365 -17.72 2.36 2.59
N TRP A 366 -18.81 2.38 3.33
CA TRP A 366 -20.06 3.01 2.90
C TRP A 366 -19.92 4.50 2.56
N TYR A 367 -18.99 5.21 3.19
CA TYR A 367 -18.82 6.66 3.04
C TYR A 367 -18.22 7.09 1.69
N TYR A 368 -17.59 6.20 0.92
CA TYR A 368 -17.08 6.54 -0.41
C TYR A 368 -18.17 6.96 -1.38
N VAL A 369 -19.33 6.30 -1.34
CA VAL A 369 -20.44 6.60 -2.26
C VAL A 369 -21.07 7.98 -1.98
N PRO A 370 -21.45 8.36 -0.75
CA PRO A 370 -21.92 9.72 -0.46
C PRO A 370 -20.93 10.82 -0.80
N VAL A 371 -19.64 10.61 -0.51
CA VAL A 371 -18.58 11.57 -0.88
C VAL A 371 -18.48 11.70 -2.39
N GLY A 372 -18.46 10.58 -3.12
CA GLY A 372 -18.47 10.56 -4.59
C GLY A 372 -19.69 11.28 -5.17
N PHE A 373 -20.89 11.12 -4.58
CA PHE A 373 -22.10 11.84 -4.97
C PHE A 373 -21.88 13.35 -4.90
N ILE A 374 -21.41 13.85 -3.76
CA ILE A 374 -21.19 15.28 -3.55
C ILE A 374 -20.16 15.80 -4.56
N CYS A 375 -19.05 15.11 -4.73
CA CYS A 375 -17.99 15.51 -5.67
C CYS A 375 -18.47 15.57 -7.11
N LEU A 376 -19.20 14.54 -7.60
CA LEU A 376 -19.71 14.53 -8.96
C LEU A 376 -20.87 15.52 -9.16
N TRP A 377 -21.68 15.78 -8.14
CA TRP A 377 -22.67 16.86 -8.19
C TRP A 377 -22.01 18.21 -8.35
N LEU A 378 -21.00 18.52 -7.55
CA LEU A 378 -20.24 19.76 -7.65
C LEU A 378 -19.59 19.87 -9.04
N LEU A 379 -18.93 18.81 -9.52
CA LEU A 379 -18.35 18.78 -10.86
C LEU A 379 -19.39 19.08 -11.93
N GLY A 380 -20.57 18.45 -11.87
CA GLY A 380 -21.66 18.65 -12.82
C GLY A 380 -22.19 20.07 -12.80
N GLN A 381 -22.38 20.66 -11.61
CA GLN A 381 -22.82 22.05 -11.48
C GLN A 381 -21.80 23.05 -12.00
N LEU A 382 -20.50 22.83 -11.72
CA LEU A 382 -19.42 23.65 -12.24
C LEU A 382 -19.31 23.54 -13.77
N ALA A 383 -19.44 22.33 -14.32
CA ALA A 383 -19.36 22.09 -15.76
C ALA A 383 -20.49 22.81 -16.53
N VAL A 384 -21.70 22.82 -16.00
CA VAL A 384 -22.84 23.47 -16.65
C VAL A 384 -22.85 25.00 -16.53
N LEU A 385 -22.08 25.58 -15.60
CA LEU A 385 -22.06 27.04 -15.37
C LEU A 385 -21.70 27.84 -16.62
N GLY A 386 -20.68 27.44 -17.37
CA GLY A 386 -20.24 28.11 -18.59
C GLY A 386 -21.36 28.21 -19.65
N PRO A 387 -21.91 27.09 -20.11
CA PRO A 387 -23.05 27.05 -21.02
C PRO A 387 -24.29 27.81 -20.51
N ALA A 388 -24.64 27.65 -19.22
CA ALA A 388 -25.79 28.31 -18.61
C ALA A 388 -25.61 29.85 -18.55
N MET A 389 -24.41 30.35 -18.28
CA MET A 389 -24.10 31.79 -18.35
C MET A 389 -24.20 32.32 -19.80
N ARG A 390 -23.76 31.54 -20.80
CA ARG A 390 -23.96 31.92 -22.22
C ARG A 390 -25.45 32.01 -22.55
N ALA A 391 -26.25 31.03 -22.13
CA ALA A 391 -27.69 31.03 -22.31
C ALA A 391 -28.35 32.28 -21.67
N SER A 392 -27.96 32.67 -20.48
CA SER A 392 -28.52 33.80 -19.74
C SER A 392 -28.25 35.16 -20.43
N ARG A 393 -27.26 35.23 -21.30
CA ARG A 393 -26.87 36.46 -22.06
C ARG A 393 -27.56 36.58 -23.43
N VAL A 394 -28.40 35.64 -23.84
CA VAL A 394 -29.16 35.69 -25.11
C VAL A 394 -30.07 36.93 -25.13
N PRO A 395 -29.96 37.84 -26.14
CA PRO A 395 -30.79 39.01 -26.21
C PRO A 395 -32.25 38.68 -26.51
N PRO A 396 -33.25 39.39 -25.94
CA PRO A 396 -34.68 39.19 -26.24
C PRO A 396 -35.01 39.31 -27.72
N ALA A 397 -34.31 40.20 -28.46
CA ALA A 397 -34.48 40.43 -29.89
C ALA A 397 -34.28 39.17 -30.78
N VAL A 398 -33.61 38.13 -30.30
CA VAL A 398 -33.45 36.84 -31.01
C VAL A 398 -34.76 36.12 -31.16
N ALA A 399 -35.75 36.36 -30.31
CA ALA A 399 -37.09 35.74 -30.40
C ALA A 399 -37.94 36.32 -31.55
N THR A 400 -37.64 37.54 -31.99
CA THR A 400 -38.44 38.27 -32.97
C THR A 400 -37.87 38.20 -34.39
N ARG A 401 -36.62 37.74 -34.56
CA ARG A 401 -36.07 37.50 -35.92
C ARG A 401 -36.65 36.20 -36.48
N SER A 402 -37.69 36.30 -37.30
CA SER A 402 -38.07 35.28 -38.25
C SER A 402 -37.02 35.21 -39.34
N VAL A 403 -36.37 34.08 -39.54
CA VAL A 403 -35.72 33.77 -40.81
C VAL A 403 -36.73 33.17 -41.70
#